data_e2e2d6ca82fb365ccebda1ca9dbd4ddf
#
_entry.id   e2e2d6ca82fb365ccebda1ca9dbd4ddf
#
_cell.length_a   1.000
_cell.length_b   1.000
_cell.length_c   1.000
_cell.angle_alpha   90.00
_cell.angle_beta   90.00
_cell.angle_gamma   90.00
#
_symmetry.space_group_name_H-M   'P 1'
#
loop_
_entity.id
_entity.type
_entity.pdbx_description
1 polymer ?
#
loop_
_entity_poly.entity_id
_entity_poly.type
_entity_poly.pdbx_seq_one_letter_code
_entity_poly.pdbx_strand_id
1 'polypeptide(L)'
;MGSVEQIRGRYQDRKRVGSAAGSQGAHQPRQRFLREQFASLTREHDDLRRAMYEAAQVQRGLCGPRHLRTGSYEFASEIFPVRHISGDFISVLQIEGDLVFAIGDIAGKGLMAAMWFTQVMGMIRRQMSVLGDPAAALCSVNRELLLTGFKVPLTTLFAGRINLESGDLTYCNAGHPPALLLRENDEVEELRAGGPVLGAISGASFANGSARLCPGSTLLAYSDGITECRNESGIEFGATRLLSTVRAFSGCKPSHMLFSVLGAIETFMGRQRREDDVALVVLHRVGSCKTD
;
A
#
# COMPACT_ATOMS: atom_id res chain seq x y z
N MET A 1 28.53 -26.35 8.75
CA MET A 1 28.47 -27.39 9.82
C MET A 1 29.83 -27.41 10.49
N GLY A 2 30.06 -26.74 11.61
CA GLY A 2 31.37 -26.68 12.25
C GLY A 2 31.57 -25.57 13.27
N SER A 3 30.61 -25.30 14.15
CA SER A 3 30.84 -24.32 15.24
C SER A 3 30.00 -24.55 16.52
N VAL A 4 29.23 -25.61 16.62
CA VAL A 4 28.43 -25.90 17.82
C VAL A 4 29.05 -26.98 18.72
N GLU A 5 29.95 -27.80 18.21
CA GLU A 5 30.60 -28.86 19.01
C GLU A 5 31.83 -28.42 19.81
N GLN A 6 32.48 -27.33 19.49
CA GLN A 6 33.62 -26.84 20.25
C GLN A 6 33.30 -26.13 21.56
N ILE A 7 32.04 -25.79 21.81
CA ILE A 7 31.60 -25.11 23.04
C ILE A 7 31.19 -26.12 24.14
N ARG A 8 30.88 -27.37 23.80
CA ARG A 8 30.51 -28.41 24.78
C ARG A 8 31.67 -29.08 25.51
N GLY A 9 32.88 -29.03 24.95
CA GLY A 9 34.06 -29.72 25.49
C GLY A 9 34.77 -29.02 26.65
N ARG A 10 34.44 -27.77 26.99
CA ARG A 10 35.15 -27.02 28.08
C ARG A 10 34.34 -26.88 29.38
N TYR A 11 33.21 -27.56 29.52
CA TYR A 11 32.36 -27.38 30.71
C TYR A 11 32.38 -28.56 31.70
N GLN A 12 33.19 -29.64 31.43
CA GLN A 12 33.16 -30.81 32.30
C GLN A 12 34.42 -31.00 33.20
N ASP A 13 35.45 -30.15 33.11
CA ASP A 13 36.71 -30.42 33.83
C ASP A 13 37.03 -29.45 35.01
N ARG A 14 36.01 -28.80 35.59
CA ARG A 14 36.20 -27.99 36.81
C ARG A 14 35.16 -28.28 37.90
N LYS A 15 35.01 -29.53 38.27
CA LYS A 15 34.37 -29.90 39.54
C LYS A 15 35.37 -30.75 40.38
N ARG A 16 36.23 -30.04 41.08
CA ARG A 16 36.81 -30.45 42.38
C ARG A 16 37.80 -29.37 42.84
N VAL A 17 37.55 -28.90 44.02
CA VAL A 17 38.35 -28.17 45.02
C VAL A 17 37.80 -26.75 45.28
N GLY A 18 37.43 -26.54 46.52
CA GLY A 18 37.40 -25.24 47.18
C GLY A 18 36.05 -24.83 47.77
N SER A 19 35.93 -25.04 49.05
CA SER A 19 34.86 -24.65 49.99
C SER A 19 34.42 -23.18 49.88
N ALA A 20 33.16 -23.00 50.05
CA ALA A 20 32.40 -21.85 50.56
C ALA A 20 33.22 -20.64 51.09
N ALA A 21 33.25 -19.58 50.29
CA ALA A 21 33.20 -18.15 50.69
C ALA A 21 33.41 -17.31 49.44
N GLY A 22 32.41 -16.60 48.94
CA GLY A 22 32.64 -15.52 47.94
C GLY A 22 31.86 -15.57 46.63
N SER A 23 30.65 -16.18 46.53
CA SER A 23 29.90 -16.18 45.25
C SER A 23 29.00 -14.99 45.02
N GLN A 24 28.89 -14.03 45.94
CA GLN A 24 28.04 -12.85 45.79
C GLN A 24 28.71 -11.68 45.03
N GLY A 25 30.01 -11.63 44.93
CA GLY A 25 30.74 -10.51 44.31
C GLY A 25 30.86 -10.54 42.77
N ALA A 26 30.82 -11.74 42.17
CA ALA A 26 31.03 -11.89 40.71
C ALA A 26 29.75 -11.75 39.89
N HIS A 27 28.58 -11.86 40.47
CA HIS A 27 27.28 -11.70 39.75
C HIS A 27 26.89 -10.24 39.51
N GLN A 28 27.29 -9.30 40.37
CA GLN A 28 26.93 -7.89 40.25
C GLN A 28 27.51 -7.17 39.02
N PRO A 29 28.80 -7.33 38.65
CA PRO A 29 29.36 -6.67 37.47
C PRO A 29 28.72 -7.16 36.17
N ARG A 30 28.40 -8.47 36.06
CA ARG A 30 27.78 -9.06 34.89
C ARG A 30 26.33 -8.59 34.74
N GLN A 31 25.59 -8.47 35.83
CA GLN A 31 24.22 -7.95 35.81
C GLN A 31 24.19 -6.46 35.46
N ARG A 32 25.15 -5.67 35.94
CA ARG A 32 25.27 -4.27 35.58
C ARG A 32 25.59 -4.10 34.11
N PHE A 33 26.53 -4.83 33.56
CA PHE A 33 26.90 -4.84 32.14
C PHE A 33 25.69 -5.22 31.27
N LEU A 34 24.95 -6.27 31.61
CA LEU A 34 23.75 -6.68 30.88
C LEU A 34 22.65 -5.60 30.91
N ARG A 35 22.47 -4.93 32.03
CA ARG A 35 21.50 -3.81 32.16
C ARG A 35 21.92 -2.62 31.29
N GLU A 36 23.20 -2.28 31.27
CA GLU A 36 23.74 -1.19 30.44
C GLU A 36 23.58 -1.51 28.95
N GLN A 37 23.88 -2.75 28.55
CA GLN A 37 23.64 -3.21 27.17
C GLN A 37 22.17 -3.21 26.79
N PHE A 38 21.30 -3.72 27.68
CA PHE A 38 19.86 -3.71 27.44
C PHE A 38 19.32 -2.27 27.31
N ALA A 39 19.77 -1.37 28.17
CA ALA A 39 19.38 0.05 28.10
C ALA A 39 19.91 0.74 26.83
N SER A 40 21.09 0.36 26.32
CA SER A 40 21.61 0.86 25.04
C SER A 40 20.78 0.36 23.88
N LEU A 41 20.52 -0.96 23.81
CA LEU A 41 19.69 -1.56 22.76
C LEU A 41 18.26 -1.01 22.76
N THR A 42 17.68 -0.75 23.92
CA THR A 42 16.35 -0.15 24.04
C THR A 42 16.36 1.25 23.46
N ARG A 43 17.36 2.07 23.76
CA ARG A 43 17.49 3.43 23.22
C ARG A 43 17.66 3.39 21.68
N GLU A 44 18.57 2.56 21.17
CA GLU A 44 18.78 2.41 19.73
C GLU A 44 17.49 1.96 19.02
N HIS A 45 16.76 1.02 19.60
CA HIS A 45 15.47 0.56 19.09
C HIS A 45 14.43 1.70 19.08
N ASP A 46 14.34 2.49 20.15
CA ASP A 46 13.39 3.60 20.25
C ASP A 46 13.74 4.73 19.26
N ASP A 47 15.03 5.03 19.07
CA ASP A 47 15.48 6.01 18.08
C ASP A 47 15.17 5.54 16.65
N LEU A 48 15.40 4.27 16.34
CA LEU A 48 15.05 3.68 15.06
C LEU A 48 13.53 3.72 14.81
N ARG A 49 12.72 3.37 15.80
CA ARG A 49 11.25 3.46 15.71
C ARG A 49 10.79 4.89 15.44
N ARG A 50 11.39 5.86 16.10
CA ARG A 50 11.08 7.29 15.89
C ARG A 50 11.41 7.71 14.46
N ALA A 51 12.60 7.37 13.95
CA ALA A 51 12.98 7.67 12.58
C ALA A 51 12.04 7.03 11.55
N MET A 52 11.63 5.76 11.79
CA MET A 52 10.64 5.10 10.92
C MET A 52 9.26 5.76 10.96
N TYR A 53 8.85 6.25 12.14
CA TYR A 53 7.58 6.98 12.27
C TYR A 53 7.63 8.32 11.53
N GLU A 54 8.72 9.06 11.64
CA GLU A 54 8.93 10.32 10.91
C GLU A 54 8.91 10.09 9.40
N ALA A 55 9.60 9.05 8.90
CA ALA A 55 9.57 8.67 7.50
C ALA A 55 8.15 8.32 7.02
N ALA A 56 7.37 7.59 7.84
CA ALA A 56 5.97 7.28 7.55
C ALA A 56 5.08 8.54 7.47
N GLN A 57 5.34 9.56 8.29
CA GLN A 57 4.60 10.83 8.20
C GLN A 57 4.90 11.56 6.88
N VAL A 58 6.17 11.58 6.44
CA VAL A 58 6.55 12.15 5.14
C VAL A 58 5.87 11.38 4.01
N GLN A 59 5.90 10.04 4.04
CA GLN A 59 5.24 9.19 3.04
C GLN A 59 3.74 9.51 2.94
N ARG A 60 3.03 9.60 4.05
CA ARG A 60 1.61 9.97 4.09
C ARG A 60 1.35 11.36 3.50
N GLY A 61 2.20 12.33 3.80
CA GLY A 61 2.10 13.68 3.25
C GLY A 61 2.25 13.72 1.73
N LEU A 62 2.99 12.79 1.15
CA LEU A 62 3.17 12.66 -0.29
C LEU A 62 1.96 12.00 -0.99
N CYS A 63 1.14 11.23 -0.32
CA CYS A 63 0.00 10.53 -0.94
C CYS A 63 -1.17 11.42 -1.36
N GLY A 64 -1.22 12.67 -0.95
CA GLY A 64 -2.34 13.58 -1.27
C GLY A 64 -3.46 13.51 -0.23
N PRO A 65 -4.58 14.20 -0.48
CA PRO A 65 -5.68 14.30 0.47
C PRO A 65 -6.42 12.97 0.61
N ARG A 66 -6.79 12.61 1.85
CA ARG A 66 -7.62 11.43 2.12
C ARG A 66 -9.09 11.62 1.72
N HIS A 67 -9.54 12.85 1.73
CA HIS A 67 -10.88 13.25 1.33
C HIS A 67 -10.79 14.48 0.44
N LEU A 68 -11.49 14.43 -0.68
CA LEU A 68 -11.58 15.54 -1.60
C LEU A 68 -13.03 15.63 -2.11
N ARG A 69 -13.56 16.84 -2.18
CA ARG A 69 -14.81 17.13 -2.87
C ARG A 69 -14.55 18.18 -3.93
N THR A 70 -14.88 17.86 -5.17
CA THR A 70 -14.72 18.76 -6.30
C THR A 70 -15.89 18.63 -7.26
N GLY A 71 -16.66 19.71 -7.44
CA GLY A 71 -17.89 19.66 -8.22
C GLY A 71 -18.87 18.60 -7.69
N SER A 72 -19.29 17.72 -8.57
CA SER A 72 -20.18 16.58 -8.25
C SER A 72 -19.42 15.32 -7.79
N TYR A 73 -18.10 15.40 -7.56
CA TYR A 73 -17.30 14.24 -7.16
C TYR A 73 -16.92 14.29 -5.71
N GLU A 74 -17.06 13.16 -5.06
CA GLU A 74 -16.55 12.89 -3.71
C GLU A 74 -15.52 11.78 -3.78
N PHE A 75 -14.38 12.01 -3.17
CA PHE A 75 -13.23 11.10 -3.14
C PHE A 75 -12.88 10.75 -1.70
N ALA A 76 -12.59 9.48 -1.45
CA ALA A 76 -11.99 9.02 -0.20
C ALA A 76 -10.87 8.02 -0.51
N SER A 77 -9.79 8.10 0.24
CA SER A 77 -8.68 7.14 0.14
C SER A 77 -8.06 6.87 1.49
N GLU A 78 -7.51 5.67 1.67
CA GLU A 78 -6.77 5.32 2.87
C GLU A 78 -5.73 4.24 2.54
N ILE A 79 -4.61 4.29 3.28
CA ILE A 79 -3.56 3.28 3.25
C ILE A 79 -3.33 2.81 4.68
N PHE A 80 -3.39 1.50 4.88
CA PHE A 80 -3.15 0.84 6.16
C PHE A 80 -1.90 -0.03 6.06
N PRO A 81 -0.74 0.50 6.39
CA PRO A 81 0.50 -0.26 6.34
C PRO A 81 0.52 -1.35 7.43
N VAL A 82 1.04 -2.52 7.11
CA VAL A 82 1.33 -3.60 8.08
C VAL A 82 2.50 -3.23 8.97
N ARG A 83 3.44 -2.46 8.42
CA ARG A 83 4.59 -1.92 9.14
C ARG A 83 4.48 -0.39 9.23
N HIS A 84 5.53 0.27 9.66
CA HIS A 84 5.52 1.74 9.75
C HIS A 84 5.41 2.42 8.38
N ILE A 85 6.00 1.81 7.35
CA ILE A 85 6.11 2.34 5.99
C ILE A 85 5.49 1.32 5.02
N SER A 86 4.69 1.82 4.07
CA SER A 86 3.96 1.02 3.08
C SER A 86 4.70 0.92 1.74
N GLY A 87 4.53 -0.21 1.03
CA GLY A 87 4.80 -0.35 -0.40
C GLY A 87 3.68 0.24 -1.24
N ASP A 88 2.46 0.18 -0.72
CA ASP A 88 1.28 0.78 -1.35
C ASP A 88 1.36 2.30 -1.37
N PHE A 89 0.85 2.89 -2.46
CA PHE A 89 0.75 4.33 -2.59
C PHE A 89 -0.52 4.77 -3.32
N ILE A 90 -0.95 5.98 -3.00
CA ILE A 90 -2.07 6.65 -3.66
C ILE A 90 -1.62 8.07 -4.01
N SER A 91 -1.91 8.50 -5.22
CA SER A 91 -1.69 9.87 -5.68
C SER A 91 -2.98 10.45 -6.20
N VAL A 92 -3.28 11.68 -5.80
CA VAL A 92 -4.43 12.44 -6.30
C VAL A 92 -4.01 13.87 -6.58
N LEU A 93 -4.35 14.35 -7.76
CA LEU A 93 -4.07 15.72 -8.23
C LEU A 93 -5.29 16.24 -8.97
N GLN A 94 -5.60 17.51 -8.80
CA GLN A 94 -6.56 18.21 -9.64
C GLN A 94 -5.80 19.12 -10.62
N ILE A 95 -6.04 18.94 -11.91
CA ILE A 95 -5.33 19.64 -12.99
C ILE A 95 -6.36 20.11 -14.01
N GLU A 96 -6.53 21.42 -14.18
CA GLU A 96 -7.30 22.05 -15.27
C GLU A 96 -8.69 21.45 -15.53
N GLY A 97 -9.46 21.21 -14.48
CA GLY A 97 -10.81 20.63 -14.62
C GLY A 97 -10.87 19.11 -14.63
N ASP A 98 -9.73 18.44 -14.54
CA ASP A 98 -9.63 16.99 -14.43
C ASP A 98 -9.15 16.56 -13.05
N LEU A 99 -9.57 15.38 -12.61
CA LEU A 99 -9.01 14.67 -11.47
C LEU A 99 -8.10 13.56 -11.98
N VAL A 100 -6.82 13.63 -11.59
CA VAL A 100 -5.81 12.63 -11.93
C VAL A 100 -5.49 11.84 -10.66
N PHE A 101 -5.54 10.52 -10.73
CA PHE A 101 -5.27 9.67 -9.59
C PHE A 101 -4.48 8.43 -9.99
N ALA A 102 -3.78 7.87 -9.04
CA ALA A 102 -3.06 6.60 -9.19
C ALA A 102 -3.08 5.85 -7.86
N ILE A 103 -3.15 4.53 -7.93
CA ILE A 103 -2.94 3.59 -6.82
C ILE A 103 -1.99 2.51 -7.31
N GLY A 104 -1.03 2.11 -6.48
CA GLY A 104 -0.06 1.09 -6.85
C GLY A 104 0.61 0.48 -5.65
N ASP A 105 1.34 -0.59 -5.89
CA ASP A 105 2.17 -1.30 -4.93
C ASP A 105 3.58 -1.52 -5.48
N ILE A 106 4.58 -1.29 -4.64
CA ILE A 106 6.00 -1.47 -4.93
C ILE A 106 6.47 -2.77 -4.28
N ALA A 107 6.87 -3.74 -5.09
CA ALA A 107 7.34 -5.02 -4.61
C ALA A 107 8.49 -4.89 -3.59
N GLY A 108 8.30 -5.44 -2.41
CA GLY A 108 9.22 -5.38 -1.29
C GLY A 108 8.62 -4.71 -0.07
N LYS A 109 9.33 -4.78 1.06
CA LYS A 109 8.81 -4.27 2.34
C LYS A 109 9.89 -3.46 3.06
N GLY A 110 9.45 -2.48 3.84
CA GLY A 110 10.32 -1.67 4.71
C GLY A 110 11.03 -0.53 3.98
N LEU A 111 12.23 -0.18 4.43
CA LEU A 111 12.95 1.03 4.02
C LEU A 111 13.25 1.08 2.50
N MET A 112 13.54 -0.06 1.89
CA MET A 112 13.81 -0.14 0.45
C MET A 112 12.58 0.27 -0.36
N ALA A 113 11.40 -0.30 -0.05
CA ALA A 113 10.15 0.06 -0.70
C ALA A 113 9.82 1.55 -0.49
N ALA A 114 10.07 2.09 0.71
CA ALA A 114 9.87 3.51 1.01
C ALA A 114 10.75 4.46 0.19
N MET A 115 11.99 4.08 -0.08
CA MET A 115 12.87 4.90 -0.93
C MET A 115 12.39 4.89 -2.38
N TRP A 116 12.03 3.72 -2.91
CA TRP A 116 11.46 3.60 -4.24
C TRP A 116 10.10 4.28 -4.37
N PHE A 117 9.27 4.24 -3.31
CA PHE A 117 8.01 4.98 -3.24
C PHE A 117 8.20 6.45 -3.62
N THR A 118 9.18 7.14 -3.02
CA THR A 118 9.42 8.57 -3.28
C THR A 118 9.76 8.82 -4.74
N GLN A 119 10.61 7.96 -5.31
CA GLN A 119 11.04 8.05 -6.71
C GLN A 119 9.86 7.79 -7.67
N VAL A 120 9.17 6.68 -7.49
CA VAL A 120 8.04 6.26 -8.34
C VAL A 120 6.91 7.28 -8.28
N MET A 121 6.55 7.74 -7.08
CA MET A 121 5.51 8.75 -6.88
C MET A 121 5.85 10.07 -7.60
N GLY A 122 7.10 10.52 -7.50
CA GLY A 122 7.57 11.72 -8.18
C GLY A 122 7.48 11.60 -9.70
N MET A 123 7.91 10.46 -10.25
CA MET A 123 7.82 10.17 -11.69
C MET A 123 6.37 10.14 -12.16
N ILE A 124 5.49 9.41 -11.49
CA ILE A 124 4.07 9.28 -11.85
C ILE A 124 3.41 10.66 -11.86
N ARG A 125 3.54 11.43 -10.79
CA ARG A 125 2.95 12.77 -10.70
C ARG A 125 3.41 13.68 -11.84
N ARG A 126 4.71 13.70 -12.09
CA ARG A 126 5.29 14.51 -13.16
C ARG A 126 4.75 14.08 -14.52
N GLN A 127 4.81 12.78 -14.83
CA GLN A 127 4.42 12.29 -16.16
C GLN A 127 2.92 12.43 -16.40
N MET A 128 2.08 12.16 -15.40
CA MET A 128 0.64 12.36 -15.49
C MET A 128 0.26 13.84 -15.68
N SER A 129 0.99 14.76 -15.04
CA SER A 129 0.75 16.20 -15.17
C SER A 129 1.21 16.73 -16.55
N VAL A 130 2.33 16.25 -17.07
CA VAL A 130 2.91 16.77 -18.32
C VAL A 130 2.26 16.15 -19.54
N LEU A 131 2.05 14.85 -19.55
CA LEU A 131 1.55 14.12 -20.71
C LEU A 131 0.02 14.06 -20.76
N GLY A 132 -0.64 14.09 -19.61
CA GLY A 132 -2.09 14.02 -19.51
C GLY A 132 -2.72 12.71 -19.97
N ASP A 133 -1.94 11.80 -20.53
CA ASP A 133 -2.35 10.49 -21.02
C ASP A 133 -1.78 9.38 -20.13
N PRO A 134 -2.62 8.55 -19.49
CA PRO A 134 -2.14 7.52 -18.57
C PRO A 134 -1.18 6.50 -19.21
N ALA A 135 -1.46 6.00 -20.41
CA ALA A 135 -0.60 5.02 -21.06
C ALA A 135 0.76 5.61 -21.44
N ALA A 136 0.78 6.83 -21.99
CA ALA A 136 2.03 7.53 -22.29
C ALA A 136 2.84 7.83 -21.03
N ALA A 137 2.16 8.21 -19.92
CA ALA A 137 2.79 8.44 -18.64
C ALA A 137 3.44 7.15 -18.10
N LEU A 138 2.73 6.01 -18.14
CA LEU A 138 3.27 4.72 -17.69
C LEU A 138 4.41 4.22 -18.57
N CYS A 139 4.35 4.41 -19.89
CA CYS A 139 5.48 4.15 -20.79
C CYS A 139 6.71 4.93 -20.38
N SER A 140 6.55 6.23 -20.09
CA SER A 140 7.66 7.10 -19.69
C SER A 140 8.23 6.69 -18.33
N VAL A 141 7.37 6.43 -17.33
CA VAL A 141 7.78 5.96 -15.99
C VAL A 141 8.54 4.64 -16.09
N ASN A 142 8.02 3.65 -16.85
CA ASN A 142 8.68 2.37 -17.03
C ASN A 142 10.09 2.53 -17.63
N ARG A 143 10.22 3.37 -18.65
CA ARG A 143 11.52 3.68 -19.25
C ARG A 143 12.47 4.36 -18.28
N GLU A 144 12.02 5.38 -17.53
CA GLU A 144 12.83 6.10 -16.56
C GLU A 144 13.31 5.16 -15.44
N LEU A 145 12.43 4.29 -14.92
CA LEU A 145 12.78 3.29 -13.91
C LEU A 145 13.91 2.37 -14.38
N LEU A 146 13.79 1.82 -15.57
CA LEU A 146 14.78 0.89 -16.14
C LEU A 146 16.12 1.55 -16.48
N LEU A 147 16.13 2.86 -16.69
CA LEU A 147 17.36 3.65 -16.95
C LEU A 147 18.14 3.98 -15.66
N THR A 148 17.61 3.74 -14.48
CA THR A 148 18.30 4.07 -13.22
C THR A 148 19.59 3.27 -12.99
N GLY A 149 19.78 2.15 -13.69
CA GLY A 149 20.94 1.26 -13.54
C GLY A 149 20.92 0.42 -12.25
N PHE A 150 19.93 0.58 -11.39
CA PHE A 150 19.75 -0.23 -10.19
C PHE A 150 18.73 -1.35 -10.44
N LYS A 151 18.73 -2.36 -9.58
CA LYS A 151 17.67 -3.37 -9.56
C LYS A 151 16.37 -2.69 -9.12
N VAL A 152 15.50 -2.42 -10.08
CA VAL A 152 14.20 -1.78 -9.85
C VAL A 152 13.22 -2.80 -9.26
N PRO A 153 12.48 -2.47 -8.19
CA PRO A 153 11.37 -3.32 -7.75
C PRO A 153 10.24 -3.28 -8.78
N LEU A 154 9.61 -4.40 -9.00
CA LEU A 154 8.36 -4.46 -9.76
C LEU A 154 7.32 -3.57 -9.08
N THR A 155 6.61 -2.79 -9.88
CA THR A 155 5.59 -1.89 -9.35
C THR A 155 4.29 -2.09 -10.10
N THR A 156 3.23 -2.51 -9.41
CA THR A 156 1.90 -2.52 -9.99
C THR A 156 1.27 -1.14 -9.87
N LEU A 157 0.48 -0.74 -10.86
CA LEU A 157 -0.10 0.61 -10.88
C LEU A 157 -1.40 0.64 -11.67
N PHE A 158 -2.44 1.24 -11.10
CA PHE A 158 -3.61 1.71 -11.81
C PHE A 158 -3.59 3.24 -11.81
N ALA A 159 -3.58 3.86 -13.00
CA ALA A 159 -3.60 5.31 -13.18
C ALA A 159 -4.84 5.73 -13.97
N GLY A 160 -5.51 6.79 -13.53
CA GLY A 160 -6.70 7.33 -14.18
C GLY A 160 -6.71 8.86 -14.25
N ARG A 161 -7.31 9.37 -15.31
CA ARG A 161 -7.65 10.78 -15.49
C ARG A 161 -9.13 10.88 -15.82
N ILE A 162 -9.86 11.62 -15.02
CA ILE A 162 -11.30 11.84 -15.21
C ILE A 162 -11.58 13.31 -15.46
N ASN A 163 -12.30 13.59 -16.53
CA ASN A 163 -12.84 14.92 -16.78
C ASN A 163 -14.02 15.17 -15.86
N LEU A 164 -13.94 16.21 -15.02
CA LEU A 164 -14.93 16.48 -13.98
C LEU A 164 -16.27 17.00 -14.51
N GLU A 165 -16.31 17.50 -15.74
CA GLU A 165 -17.52 17.95 -16.40
C GLU A 165 -18.28 16.79 -17.03
N SER A 166 -17.63 16.08 -17.97
CA SER A 166 -18.24 14.99 -18.73
C SER A 166 -18.35 13.68 -17.93
N GLY A 167 -17.39 13.41 -17.07
CA GLY A 167 -17.22 12.14 -16.36
C GLY A 167 -16.45 11.10 -17.18
N ASP A 168 -15.87 11.48 -18.29
CA ASP A 168 -15.08 10.59 -19.10
C ASP A 168 -13.78 10.24 -18.37
N LEU A 169 -13.55 8.95 -18.19
CA LEU A 169 -12.37 8.38 -17.56
C LEU A 169 -11.49 7.74 -18.61
N THR A 170 -10.26 8.21 -18.71
CA THR A 170 -9.17 7.49 -19.40
C THR A 170 -8.29 6.87 -18.33
N TYR A 171 -7.93 5.59 -18.47
CA TYR A 171 -7.13 4.88 -17.48
C TYR A 171 -6.12 3.92 -18.13
N CYS A 172 -5.12 3.53 -17.35
CA CYS A 172 -4.16 2.50 -17.73
C CYS A 172 -3.79 1.66 -16.51
N ASN A 173 -3.84 0.33 -16.65
CA ASN A 173 -3.50 -0.63 -15.59
C ASN A 173 -2.17 -1.31 -15.91
N ALA A 174 -1.17 -1.16 -15.07
CA ALA A 174 0.13 -1.82 -15.15
C ALA A 174 0.21 -2.99 -14.16
N GLY A 175 -0.56 -4.06 -14.40
CA GLY A 175 -0.54 -5.28 -13.58
C GLY A 175 -1.11 -5.15 -12.18
N HIS A 176 -1.85 -4.10 -11.89
CA HIS A 176 -2.53 -3.89 -10.60
C HIS A 176 -3.89 -4.61 -10.58
N PRO A 177 -4.46 -4.95 -9.40
CA PRO A 177 -5.84 -5.40 -9.33
C PRO A 177 -6.78 -4.48 -10.13
N PRO A 178 -7.73 -5.01 -10.92
CA PRO A 178 -8.58 -4.17 -11.75
C PRO A 178 -9.47 -3.29 -10.89
N ALA A 179 -9.53 -2.01 -11.20
CA ALA A 179 -10.48 -1.13 -10.54
C ALA A 179 -11.92 -1.52 -10.95
N LEU A 180 -12.84 -1.35 -10.02
CA LEU A 180 -14.25 -1.70 -10.17
C LEU A 180 -15.07 -0.42 -10.38
N LEU A 181 -15.77 -0.33 -11.49
CA LEU A 181 -16.74 0.73 -11.75
C LEU A 181 -18.15 0.20 -11.51
N LEU A 182 -18.76 0.65 -10.42
CA LEU A 182 -20.15 0.35 -10.07
C LEU A 182 -21.04 1.41 -10.68
N ARG A 183 -22.06 0.96 -11.39
CA ARG A 183 -23.09 1.81 -11.96
C ARG A 183 -24.32 1.85 -11.04
N GLU A 184 -25.16 2.85 -11.19
CA GLU A 184 -26.39 3.02 -10.40
C GLU A 184 -27.34 1.79 -10.50
N ASN A 185 -27.26 1.02 -11.58
CA ASN A 185 -28.04 -0.21 -11.81
C ASN A 185 -27.38 -1.49 -11.24
N ASP A 186 -26.40 -1.36 -10.33
CA ASP A 186 -25.61 -2.45 -9.73
C ASP A 186 -24.74 -3.26 -10.72
N GLU A 187 -24.63 -2.84 -11.98
CA GLU A 187 -23.63 -3.39 -12.90
C GLU A 187 -22.23 -3.01 -12.44
N VAL A 188 -21.32 -3.98 -12.51
CA VAL A 188 -19.91 -3.78 -12.18
C VAL A 188 -19.05 -4.10 -13.39
N GLU A 189 -18.28 -3.11 -13.80
CA GLU A 189 -17.30 -3.21 -14.85
C GLU A 189 -15.89 -3.25 -14.25
N GLU A 190 -15.07 -4.22 -14.65
CA GLU A 190 -13.66 -4.29 -14.25
C GLU A 190 -12.78 -3.57 -15.26
N LEU A 191 -12.02 -2.61 -14.81
CA LEU A 191 -11.16 -1.78 -15.65
C LEU A 191 -9.76 -2.41 -15.75
N ARG A 192 -9.52 -3.19 -16.82
CA ARG A 192 -8.34 -4.03 -16.99
C ARG A 192 -7.34 -3.54 -18.05
N ALA A 193 -7.74 -2.64 -18.96
CA ALA A 193 -6.87 -2.20 -20.06
C ALA A 193 -5.57 -1.58 -19.56
N GLY A 194 -4.46 -1.91 -20.20
CA GLY A 194 -3.15 -1.41 -19.79
C GLY A 194 -1.97 -2.17 -20.39
N GLY A 195 -1.05 -2.60 -19.57
CA GLY A 195 0.18 -3.29 -19.95
C GLY A 195 0.78 -4.09 -18.78
N PRO A 196 2.04 -4.55 -18.91
CA PRO A 196 2.70 -5.32 -17.88
C PRO A 196 3.06 -4.45 -16.66
N VAL A 197 3.44 -5.11 -15.58
CA VAL A 197 3.99 -4.47 -14.37
C VAL A 197 5.17 -3.56 -14.71
N LEU A 198 5.24 -2.39 -14.12
CA LEU A 198 6.35 -1.44 -14.30
C LEU A 198 7.66 -2.04 -13.80
N GLY A 199 8.74 -1.79 -14.51
CA GLY A 199 10.08 -2.30 -14.18
C GLY A 199 10.34 -3.73 -14.65
N ALA A 200 9.35 -4.43 -15.24
CA ALA A 200 9.51 -5.82 -15.68
C ALA A 200 10.16 -5.94 -17.07
N ILE A 201 9.72 -5.14 -18.04
CA ILE A 201 10.06 -5.31 -19.45
C ILE A 201 10.52 -3.98 -20.04
N SER A 202 11.73 -3.97 -20.61
CA SER A 202 12.22 -2.83 -21.37
C SER A 202 11.42 -2.69 -22.68
N GLY A 203 11.00 -1.45 -23.00
CA GLY A 203 10.20 -1.20 -24.18
C GLY A 203 8.75 -1.72 -24.10
N ALA A 204 8.26 -2.02 -22.91
CA ALA A 204 6.86 -2.40 -22.72
C ALA A 204 5.92 -1.32 -23.30
N SER A 205 4.86 -1.76 -23.96
CA SER A 205 3.77 -0.92 -24.43
C SER A 205 2.60 -0.96 -23.43
N PHE A 206 1.93 0.17 -23.28
CA PHE A 206 0.74 0.33 -22.46
C PHE A 206 -0.38 0.88 -23.33
N ALA A 207 -1.61 0.48 -23.05
CA ALA A 207 -2.80 0.92 -23.76
C ALA A 207 -3.78 1.58 -22.80
N ASN A 208 -4.41 2.67 -23.22
CA ASN A 208 -5.49 3.26 -22.47
C ASN A 208 -6.77 2.43 -22.57
N GLY A 209 -7.47 2.31 -21.46
CA GLY A 209 -8.88 1.99 -21.42
C GLY A 209 -9.70 3.27 -21.26
N SER A 210 -10.98 3.20 -21.61
CA SER A 210 -11.93 4.29 -21.42
C SER A 210 -13.19 3.78 -20.74
N ALA A 211 -13.73 4.58 -19.85
CA ALA A 211 -15.01 4.36 -19.17
C ALA A 211 -15.67 5.70 -18.89
N ARG A 212 -16.90 5.69 -18.40
CA ARG A 212 -17.57 6.93 -18.01
C ARG A 212 -18.20 6.76 -16.63
N LEU A 213 -17.85 7.67 -15.73
CA LEU A 213 -18.54 7.81 -14.45
C LEU A 213 -19.81 8.64 -14.68
N CYS A 214 -20.94 7.96 -14.80
CA CYS A 214 -22.25 8.61 -14.81
C CYS A 214 -22.63 9.12 -13.41
N PRO A 215 -23.54 10.08 -13.26
CA PRO A 215 -24.12 10.40 -11.95
C PRO A 215 -24.60 9.13 -11.25
N GLY A 216 -24.32 9.01 -9.94
CA GLY A 216 -24.62 7.81 -9.14
C GLY A 216 -23.58 6.69 -9.22
N SER A 217 -22.61 6.75 -10.17
CA SER A 217 -21.57 5.74 -10.28
C SER A 217 -20.46 5.92 -9.24
N THR A 218 -19.85 4.78 -8.87
CA THR A 218 -18.72 4.72 -7.94
C THR A 218 -17.57 3.92 -8.56
N LEU A 219 -16.38 4.51 -8.57
CA LEU A 219 -15.13 3.82 -8.91
C LEU A 219 -14.43 3.39 -7.61
N LEU A 220 -14.06 2.13 -7.53
CA LEU A 220 -13.25 1.55 -6.45
C LEU A 220 -11.95 1.02 -7.04
N ALA A 221 -10.80 1.50 -6.55
CA ALA A 221 -9.50 0.91 -6.82
C ALA A 221 -8.85 0.46 -5.50
N TYR A 222 -8.15 -0.67 -5.51
CA TYR A 222 -7.69 -1.33 -4.30
C TYR A 222 -6.43 -2.15 -4.56
N SER A 223 -5.57 -2.30 -3.52
CA SER A 223 -4.41 -3.20 -3.56
C SER A 223 -4.80 -4.64 -3.26
N ASP A 224 -3.94 -5.58 -3.64
CA ASP A 224 -4.11 -7.03 -3.44
C ASP A 224 -4.24 -7.43 -1.98
N GLY A 225 -3.64 -6.67 -1.04
CA GLY A 225 -3.80 -6.89 0.39
C GLY A 225 -5.25 -6.93 0.87
N ILE A 226 -6.22 -6.41 0.09
CA ILE A 226 -7.65 -6.57 0.36
C ILE A 226 -8.13 -7.97 0.01
N THR A 227 -7.83 -8.43 -1.19
CA THR A 227 -8.36 -9.71 -1.70
C THR A 227 -7.57 -10.91 -1.21
N GLU A 228 -6.29 -10.74 -0.91
CA GLU A 228 -5.39 -11.80 -0.45
C GLU A 228 -5.35 -11.94 1.08
N CYS A 229 -6.00 -11.04 1.84
CA CYS A 229 -6.08 -11.21 3.28
C CYS A 229 -6.77 -12.54 3.65
N ARG A 230 -6.22 -13.23 4.66
CA ARG A 230 -6.63 -14.60 5.02
C ARG A 230 -7.30 -14.64 6.38
N ASN A 231 -8.30 -15.51 6.50
CA ASN A 231 -8.91 -15.83 7.77
C ASN A 231 -8.11 -16.92 8.53
N GLU A 232 -8.58 -17.30 9.73
CA GLU A 232 -7.97 -18.31 10.59
C GLU A 232 -7.85 -19.71 9.92
N SER A 233 -8.64 -19.98 8.88
CA SER A 233 -8.58 -21.20 8.08
C SER A 233 -7.68 -21.11 6.86
N GLY A 234 -6.98 -19.97 6.66
CA GLY A 234 -6.12 -19.73 5.50
C GLY A 234 -6.87 -19.42 4.20
N ILE A 235 -8.17 -19.17 4.26
CA ILE A 235 -9.00 -18.82 3.10
C ILE A 235 -8.82 -17.34 2.82
N GLU A 236 -8.62 -16.96 1.55
CA GLU A 236 -8.55 -15.56 1.11
C GLU A 236 -9.93 -14.89 1.09
N PHE A 237 -9.95 -13.59 1.36
CA PHE A 237 -11.18 -12.77 1.26
C PHE A 237 -11.75 -12.83 -0.15
N GLY A 238 -10.93 -12.58 -1.15
CA GLY A 238 -11.23 -12.75 -2.56
C GLY A 238 -12.14 -11.65 -3.15
N ALA A 239 -12.13 -11.57 -4.47
CA ALA A 239 -12.90 -10.57 -5.22
C ALA A 239 -14.42 -10.70 -5.03
N THR A 240 -14.93 -11.92 -4.84
CA THR A 240 -16.38 -12.15 -4.66
C THR A 240 -16.92 -11.48 -3.39
N ARG A 241 -16.20 -11.58 -2.26
CA ARG A 241 -16.61 -10.94 -1.00
C ARG A 241 -16.45 -9.43 -1.08
N LEU A 242 -15.38 -8.96 -1.73
CA LEU A 242 -15.20 -7.53 -2.00
C LEU A 242 -16.38 -6.98 -2.79
N LEU A 243 -16.75 -7.59 -3.91
CA LEU A 243 -17.90 -7.19 -4.74
C LEU A 243 -19.20 -7.19 -3.95
N SER A 244 -19.47 -8.22 -3.15
CA SER A 244 -20.67 -8.28 -2.31
C SER A 244 -20.71 -7.13 -1.31
N THR A 245 -19.57 -6.82 -0.67
CA THR A 245 -19.48 -5.70 0.27
C THR A 245 -19.72 -4.37 -0.43
N VAL A 246 -19.07 -4.14 -1.57
CA VAL A 246 -19.15 -2.89 -2.32
C VAL A 246 -20.60 -2.65 -2.83
N ARG A 247 -21.29 -3.67 -3.31
CA ARG A 247 -22.71 -3.60 -3.72
C ARG A 247 -23.62 -3.25 -2.55
N ALA A 248 -23.38 -3.84 -1.38
CA ALA A 248 -24.21 -3.57 -0.19
C ALA A 248 -24.13 -2.10 0.27
N PHE A 249 -23.09 -1.37 -0.13
CA PHE A 249 -22.88 0.04 0.18
C PHE A 249 -22.89 0.94 -1.06
N SER A 250 -23.49 0.46 -2.17
CA SER A 250 -23.73 1.26 -3.37
C SER A 250 -24.52 2.51 -3.03
N GLY A 251 -24.11 3.66 -3.61
CA GLY A 251 -24.76 4.95 -3.33
C GLY A 251 -24.44 5.60 -1.98
N CYS A 252 -23.67 4.94 -1.11
CA CYS A 252 -23.18 5.56 0.12
C CYS A 252 -22.03 6.54 -0.16
N LYS A 253 -21.76 7.43 0.81
CA LYS A 253 -20.58 8.30 0.76
C LYS A 253 -19.29 7.46 0.63
N PRO A 254 -18.29 7.92 -0.15
CA PRO A 254 -17.03 7.21 -0.33
C PRO A 254 -16.34 6.76 0.97
N SER A 255 -16.37 7.60 2.00
CA SER A 255 -15.82 7.24 3.32
C SER A 255 -16.56 6.07 3.97
N HIS A 256 -17.89 6.01 3.85
CA HIS A 256 -18.67 4.89 4.40
C HIS A 256 -18.34 3.58 3.68
N MET A 257 -18.31 3.60 2.35
CA MET A 257 -17.92 2.42 1.57
C MET A 257 -16.51 1.95 1.94
N LEU A 258 -15.54 2.86 2.03
CA LEU A 258 -14.16 2.56 2.42
C LEU A 258 -14.11 1.86 3.78
N PHE A 259 -14.73 2.44 4.82
CA PHE A 259 -14.73 1.84 6.15
C PHE A 259 -15.54 0.55 6.23
N SER A 260 -16.56 0.38 5.39
CA SER A 260 -17.32 -0.87 5.32
C SER A 260 -16.51 -2.01 4.71
N VAL A 261 -15.71 -1.74 3.68
CA VAL A 261 -14.77 -2.72 3.13
C VAL A 261 -13.74 -3.13 4.18
N LEU A 262 -13.17 -2.17 4.91
CA LEU A 262 -12.21 -2.45 5.98
C LEU A 262 -12.83 -3.27 7.12
N GLY A 263 -14.03 -2.91 7.56
CA GLY A 263 -14.75 -3.66 8.59
C GLY A 263 -15.09 -5.08 8.16
N ALA A 264 -15.41 -5.29 6.87
CA ALA A 264 -15.64 -6.63 6.32
C ALA A 264 -14.37 -7.47 6.31
N ILE A 265 -13.22 -6.89 5.95
CA ILE A 265 -11.90 -7.54 6.00
C ILE A 265 -11.56 -7.92 7.45
N GLU A 266 -11.65 -6.99 8.39
CA GLU A 266 -11.33 -7.23 9.80
C GLU A 266 -12.22 -8.31 10.41
N THR A 267 -13.51 -8.28 10.09
CA THR A 267 -14.47 -9.32 10.53
C THR A 267 -14.12 -10.68 9.96
N PHE A 268 -13.72 -10.74 8.68
CA PHE A 268 -13.36 -11.98 8.00
C PHE A 268 -12.05 -12.56 8.54
N MET A 269 -11.05 -11.74 8.81
CA MET A 269 -9.75 -12.15 9.34
C MET A 269 -9.83 -12.67 10.77
N GLY A 270 -10.77 -12.18 11.58
CA GLY A 270 -10.90 -12.54 12.98
C GLY A 270 -9.67 -12.15 13.80
N ARG A 271 -8.93 -13.14 14.33
CA ARG A 271 -7.71 -12.90 15.11
C ARG A 271 -6.43 -12.88 14.29
N GLN A 272 -6.50 -13.13 12.99
CA GLN A 272 -5.35 -13.09 12.11
C GLN A 272 -4.82 -11.66 11.99
N ARG A 273 -3.50 -11.56 11.82
CA ARG A 273 -2.86 -10.27 11.52
C ARG A 273 -2.78 -10.10 10.01
N ARG A 274 -2.92 -8.89 9.56
CA ARG A 274 -2.65 -8.54 8.16
C ARG A 274 -1.20 -8.87 7.81
N GLU A 275 -0.99 -9.48 6.65
CA GLU A 275 0.32 -9.88 6.14
C GLU A 275 0.83 -8.88 5.11
N ASP A 276 -0.09 -8.12 4.49
CA ASP A 276 0.24 -7.08 3.51
C ASP A 276 -0.47 -5.76 3.75
N ASP A 277 0.10 -4.70 3.15
CA ASP A 277 -0.45 -3.36 3.17
C ASP A 277 -1.83 -3.35 2.48
N VAL A 278 -2.69 -2.45 2.88
CA VAL A 278 -4.03 -2.29 2.30
C VAL A 278 -4.19 -0.86 1.86
N ALA A 279 -4.42 -0.67 0.57
CA ALA A 279 -4.76 0.63 -0.01
C ALA A 279 -6.12 0.56 -0.69
N LEU A 280 -6.90 1.63 -0.55
CA LEU A 280 -8.24 1.74 -1.09
C LEU A 280 -8.52 3.17 -1.53
N VAL A 281 -9.08 3.31 -2.73
CA VAL A 281 -9.57 4.55 -3.32
C VAL A 281 -11.02 4.37 -3.70
N VAL A 282 -11.87 5.29 -3.28
CA VAL A 282 -13.27 5.37 -3.68
C VAL A 282 -13.55 6.75 -4.26
N LEU A 283 -14.02 6.80 -5.49
CA LEU A 283 -14.46 8.01 -6.18
C LEU A 283 -15.92 7.86 -6.57
N HIS A 284 -16.79 8.72 -6.06
CA HIS A 284 -18.21 8.72 -6.34
C HIS A 284 -18.63 10.00 -7.07
N ARG A 285 -19.38 9.86 -8.15
CA ARG A 285 -20.07 10.98 -8.79
C ARG A 285 -21.48 11.08 -8.22
N VAL A 286 -21.72 12.13 -7.46
CA VAL A 286 -23.04 12.38 -6.85
C VAL A 286 -24.09 12.47 -7.94
N GLY A 287 -25.20 11.74 -7.78
CA GLY A 287 -26.35 11.82 -8.68
C GLY A 287 -26.93 13.24 -8.71
N SER A 288 -27.53 13.65 -9.80
CA SER A 288 -28.37 14.84 -9.81
C SER A 288 -29.50 14.60 -8.79
N CYS A 289 -29.59 15.46 -7.79
CA CYS A 289 -30.78 15.47 -6.93
C CYS A 289 -32.00 15.54 -7.88
N LYS A 290 -32.79 14.48 -7.93
CA LYS A 290 -34.14 14.61 -8.52
C LYS A 290 -34.87 15.60 -7.60
N THR A 291 -34.85 16.87 -7.98
CA THR A 291 -35.81 17.81 -7.43
C THR A 291 -37.17 17.35 -7.93
N ASP A 292 -37.91 16.64 -7.07
CA ASP A 292 -39.33 16.46 -7.21
C ASP A 292 -40.06 17.81 -7.14
#